data_6b957fe600fd09478572c03ff43e03f7
#
_entry.id   6b957fe600fd09478572c03ff43e03f7
#
_cell.length_a   1.000
_cell.length_b   1.000
_cell.length_c   1.000
_cell.angle_alpha   90.00
_cell.angle_beta   90.00
_cell.angle_gamma   90.00
#
_symmetry.space_group_name_H-M   'P 1'
#
loop_
_entity.id
_entity.type
_entity.pdbx_description
1 polymer ?
#
loop_
_entity_poly.entity_id
_entity_poly.type
_entity_poly.pdbx_seq_one_letter_code
_entity_poly.pdbx_strand_id
1 'polypeptide(L)'
;QAMRNGDFSALLPTYPLADPDSRGGTYPNITQSLFPGNIIPTSRLSAGSVYLLKYMPLPNIPGGSGLPYQNHQWNLGVPVDKDTFTARIDLNESAKSQWFGRYSWNDESTFAANPTMAQVDGNVLYTKASQWVLSNVRTFSATKVNEARFGYNALFNNITQQLAGVEDVSGKVGIPVKVTDKNSWGIPNINFTSQNLTTFGNPTSSPFQIDDKYFQFIDNFSWIRGKHSLRFGGEYRINHFPQYGNEFPRGQFYFDNRFTQVYTPTGATTAQASGGYTGADFLLGDTYNAIIAVALASGDFVNHEWATYIDDTWRVNRKVTVSLGFRWEVAQPLLDKSGNQVNVQINQALPYLASEQDMSKHPVYVRT
;
A
#
# COMPACT_ATOMS: atom_id res chain seq x y z
N GLN A 1 20.23 -24.32 -12.13
CA GLN A 1 19.97 -24.18 -13.58
C GLN A 1 19.13 -25.36 -14.10
N ALA A 2 19.40 -26.61 -13.70
CA ALA A 2 18.63 -27.79 -14.16
C ALA A 2 17.12 -27.61 -13.94
N MET A 3 16.69 -27.23 -12.73
CA MET A 3 15.28 -27.01 -12.40
C MET A 3 14.61 -25.95 -13.26
N ARG A 4 15.33 -24.91 -13.71
CA ARG A 4 14.78 -23.91 -14.66
C ARG A 4 14.41 -24.48 -16.01
N ASN A 5 15.01 -25.60 -16.36
CA ASN A 5 14.75 -26.35 -17.59
C ASN A 5 13.79 -27.53 -17.37
N GLY A 6 13.14 -27.62 -16.20
CA GLY A 6 12.20 -28.68 -15.87
C GLY A 6 12.83 -29.93 -15.25
N ASP A 7 14.14 -29.97 -15.04
CA ASP A 7 14.83 -31.13 -14.47
C ASP A 7 14.90 -31.03 -12.93
N PHE A 8 14.03 -31.77 -12.26
CA PHE A 8 13.94 -31.90 -10.82
C PHE A 8 14.46 -33.26 -10.31
N SER A 9 15.24 -33.98 -11.12
CA SER A 9 15.76 -35.30 -10.77
C SER A 9 16.55 -35.32 -9.45
N ALA A 10 17.27 -34.23 -9.15
CA ALA A 10 18.01 -34.05 -7.91
C ALA A 10 17.14 -33.99 -6.64
N LEU A 11 15.82 -33.83 -6.78
CA LEU A 11 14.88 -33.79 -5.66
C LEU A 11 14.30 -35.16 -5.32
N LEU A 12 14.58 -36.20 -6.11
CA LEU A 12 14.20 -37.57 -5.76
C LEU A 12 15.07 -38.12 -4.60
N PRO A 13 14.51 -38.99 -3.75
CA PRO A 13 13.11 -39.44 -3.73
C PRO A 13 12.16 -38.54 -2.93
N THR A 14 12.65 -37.45 -2.37
CA THR A 14 11.90 -36.64 -1.37
C THR A 14 10.68 -35.95 -2.00
N TYR A 15 10.80 -35.46 -3.23
CA TYR A 15 9.76 -34.70 -3.91
C TYR A 15 9.45 -35.34 -5.30
N PRO A 16 8.80 -36.52 -5.37
CA PRO A 16 8.32 -37.06 -6.63
C PRO A 16 7.24 -36.10 -7.20
N LEU A 17 7.27 -35.88 -8.51
CA LEU A 17 6.33 -35.00 -9.20
C LEU A 17 5.31 -35.80 -9.98
N ALA A 18 4.03 -35.64 -9.63
CA ALA A 18 2.91 -36.11 -10.45
C ALA A 18 2.63 -35.14 -11.59
N ASP A 19 2.25 -35.68 -12.76
CA ASP A 19 1.77 -34.88 -13.88
C ASP A 19 0.30 -34.49 -13.61
N PRO A 20 -0.02 -33.19 -13.43
CA PRO A 20 -1.37 -32.75 -13.14
C PRO A 20 -2.36 -33.07 -14.26
N ASP A 21 -1.93 -33.07 -15.52
CA ASP A 21 -2.81 -33.39 -16.67
C ASP A 21 -3.17 -34.90 -16.76
N SER A 22 -2.39 -35.75 -16.11
CA SER A 22 -2.67 -37.19 -16.01
C SER A 22 -3.68 -37.54 -14.93
N ARG A 23 -4.06 -36.53 -14.10
CA ARG A 23 -4.87 -36.75 -12.90
C ARG A 23 -6.31 -37.09 -13.27
N GLY A 24 -6.79 -38.22 -12.76
CA GLY A 24 -8.16 -38.70 -12.94
C GLY A 24 -8.71 -39.35 -11.66
N GLY A 25 -9.90 -39.92 -11.78
CA GLY A 25 -10.59 -40.52 -10.64
C GLY A 25 -11.22 -39.49 -9.72
N THR A 26 -11.70 -39.94 -8.57
CA THR A 26 -12.28 -39.11 -7.52
C THR A 26 -11.61 -39.40 -6.19
N TYR A 27 -11.46 -38.36 -5.38
CA TYR A 27 -10.88 -38.53 -4.05
C TYR A 27 -11.65 -39.56 -3.23
N PRO A 28 -10.97 -40.48 -2.52
CA PRO A 28 -9.52 -40.58 -2.34
C PRO A 28 -8.78 -41.37 -3.43
N ASN A 29 -9.50 -41.95 -4.41
CA ASN A 29 -8.95 -42.84 -5.44
C ASN A 29 -8.48 -42.04 -6.66
N ILE A 30 -7.49 -41.18 -6.45
CA ILE A 30 -6.89 -40.39 -7.52
C ILE A 30 -5.95 -41.29 -8.35
N THR A 31 -6.17 -41.34 -9.67
CA THR A 31 -5.22 -41.92 -10.62
C THR A 31 -4.31 -40.83 -11.17
N GLN A 32 -3.02 -41.10 -11.31
CA GLN A 32 -2.03 -40.14 -11.78
C GLN A 32 -0.76 -40.82 -12.27
N SER A 33 -0.08 -40.21 -13.22
CA SER A 33 1.27 -40.61 -13.64
C SER A 33 2.30 -39.67 -13.05
N LEU A 34 3.49 -40.18 -12.81
CA LEU A 34 4.64 -39.33 -12.41
C LEU A 34 5.37 -38.84 -13.66
N PHE A 35 6.00 -37.70 -13.58
CA PHE A 35 6.94 -37.26 -14.59
C PHE A 35 8.17 -38.22 -14.57
N PRO A 36 8.49 -38.89 -15.69
CA PRO A 36 9.60 -39.84 -15.75
C PRO A 36 10.92 -39.19 -15.34
N GLY A 37 11.62 -39.82 -14.35
CA GLY A 37 12.87 -39.27 -13.79
C GLY A 37 12.71 -37.91 -13.10
N ASN A 38 11.50 -37.50 -12.76
CA ASN A 38 11.21 -36.18 -12.19
C ASN A 38 11.53 -35.01 -13.15
N ILE A 39 11.43 -35.25 -14.45
CA ILE A 39 11.72 -34.27 -15.51
C ILE A 39 10.44 -33.84 -16.19
N ILE A 40 10.11 -32.56 -16.10
CA ILE A 40 9.00 -31.95 -16.83
C ILE A 40 9.48 -31.67 -18.26
N PRO A 41 8.79 -32.20 -19.28
CA PRO A 41 9.14 -31.90 -20.68
C PRO A 41 9.10 -30.39 -20.95
N THR A 42 10.03 -29.87 -21.72
CA THR A 42 10.11 -28.43 -22.04
C THR A 42 8.84 -27.91 -22.74
N SER A 43 8.15 -28.76 -23.51
CA SER A 43 6.85 -28.42 -24.13
C SER A 43 5.71 -28.20 -23.15
N ARG A 44 5.89 -28.61 -21.87
CA ARG A 44 4.92 -28.44 -20.80
C ARG A 44 5.21 -27.20 -19.95
N LEU A 45 6.38 -26.58 -20.13
CA LEU A 45 6.73 -25.38 -19.36
C LEU A 45 5.92 -24.19 -19.83
N SER A 46 5.33 -23.47 -18.89
CA SER A 46 4.61 -22.22 -19.15
C SER A 46 5.56 -21.16 -19.71
N ALA A 47 5.24 -20.63 -20.87
CA ALA A 47 6.04 -19.57 -21.51
C ALA A 47 6.16 -18.33 -20.59
N GLY A 48 5.09 -18.00 -19.86
CA GLY A 48 5.07 -16.91 -18.89
C GLY A 48 6.03 -17.16 -17.72
N SER A 49 6.02 -18.35 -17.14
CA SER A 49 6.91 -18.71 -16.04
C SER A 49 8.37 -18.74 -16.48
N VAL A 50 8.64 -19.29 -17.65
CA VAL A 50 10.00 -19.29 -18.24
C VAL A 50 10.49 -17.86 -18.48
N TYR A 51 9.63 -16.96 -18.98
CA TYR A 51 9.99 -15.55 -19.15
C TYR A 51 10.34 -14.87 -17.82
N LEU A 52 9.59 -15.17 -16.76
CA LEU A 52 9.81 -14.59 -15.43
C LEU A 52 11.13 -15.07 -14.80
N LEU A 53 11.65 -16.23 -15.18
CA LEU A 53 12.94 -16.74 -14.67
C LEU A 53 14.11 -15.77 -14.92
N LYS A 54 14.03 -14.88 -15.91
CA LYS A 54 15.10 -13.89 -16.18
C LYS A 54 15.29 -12.91 -15.00
N TYR A 55 14.25 -12.69 -14.21
CA TYR A 55 14.30 -11.81 -13.03
C TYR A 55 14.76 -12.53 -11.76
N MET A 56 14.80 -13.84 -11.77
CA MET A 56 15.31 -14.63 -10.65
C MET A 56 16.83 -14.82 -10.81
N PRO A 57 17.66 -14.39 -9.85
CA PRO A 57 19.09 -14.57 -9.93
C PRO A 57 19.48 -16.05 -9.86
N LEU A 58 20.64 -16.38 -10.42
CA LEU A 58 21.26 -17.70 -10.21
C LEU A 58 21.90 -17.75 -8.81
N PRO A 59 22.04 -18.94 -8.21
CA PRO A 59 22.78 -19.11 -6.98
C PRO A 59 24.20 -18.54 -7.08
N ASN A 60 24.65 -17.83 -6.04
CA ASN A 60 26.01 -17.30 -5.91
C ASN A 60 26.71 -17.72 -4.61
N ILE A 61 26.01 -18.44 -3.74
CA ILE A 61 26.53 -19.09 -2.53
C ILE A 61 26.00 -20.53 -2.44
N PRO A 62 26.68 -21.44 -1.71
CA PRO A 62 26.14 -22.76 -1.40
C PRO A 62 24.80 -22.62 -0.66
N GLY A 63 23.80 -23.38 -1.08
CA GLY A 63 22.51 -23.44 -0.40
C GLY A 63 22.57 -24.16 0.93
N GLY A 64 21.58 -23.90 1.79
CA GLY A 64 21.45 -24.61 3.07
C GLY A 64 20.92 -26.04 2.89
N SER A 65 21.44 -26.98 3.67
CA SER A 65 20.90 -28.35 3.89
C SER A 65 20.56 -29.16 2.62
N GLY A 66 21.26 -28.98 1.50
CA GLY A 66 21.06 -29.76 0.27
C GLY A 66 19.81 -29.42 -0.54
N LEU A 67 18.97 -28.50 -0.09
CA LEU A 67 17.83 -27.98 -0.85
C LEU A 67 18.20 -26.66 -1.55
N PRO A 68 17.56 -26.31 -2.68
CA PRO A 68 17.88 -25.11 -3.44
C PRO A 68 17.25 -23.85 -2.86
N TYR A 69 17.48 -23.59 -1.59
CA TYR A 69 17.03 -22.36 -0.93
C TYR A 69 18.19 -21.68 -0.19
N GLN A 70 18.05 -20.36 0.08
CA GLN A 70 19.09 -19.55 0.72
C GLN A 70 20.45 -19.64 -0.02
N ASN A 71 20.42 -19.67 -1.32
CA ASN A 71 21.57 -19.89 -2.20
C ASN A 71 21.96 -18.65 -3.01
N HIS A 72 21.39 -17.50 -2.67
CA HIS A 72 21.73 -16.23 -3.28
C HIS A 72 21.85 -15.13 -2.21
N GLN A 73 22.92 -14.34 -2.31
CA GLN A 73 23.18 -13.22 -1.41
C GLN A 73 23.43 -11.95 -2.20
N TRP A 74 22.83 -10.86 -1.75
CA TRP A 74 23.04 -9.51 -2.25
C TRP A 74 23.56 -8.59 -1.16
N ASN A 75 24.35 -7.61 -1.60
CA ASN A 75 24.62 -6.41 -0.82
C ASN A 75 24.10 -5.23 -1.64
N LEU A 76 23.03 -4.62 -1.17
CA LEU A 76 22.36 -3.54 -1.87
C LEU A 76 22.58 -2.22 -1.17
N GLY A 77 22.95 -1.20 -1.94
CA GLY A 77 22.84 0.18 -1.50
C GLY A 77 21.37 0.62 -1.54
N VAL A 78 20.97 1.37 -0.53
CA VAL A 78 19.69 2.09 -0.51
C VAL A 78 20.03 3.58 -0.57
N PRO A 79 20.22 4.15 -1.76
CA PRO A 79 20.53 5.56 -1.90
C PRO A 79 19.35 6.41 -1.46
N VAL A 80 19.66 7.48 -0.73
CA VAL A 80 18.72 8.53 -0.33
C VAL A 80 19.32 9.86 -0.74
N ASP A 81 18.69 10.54 -1.68
CA ASP A 81 19.00 11.89 -2.07
C ASP A 81 17.95 12.82 -1.44
N LYS A 82 18.41 13.77 -0.62
CA LYS A 82 17.53 14.65 0.13
C LYS A 82 18.05 16.07 0.20
N ASP A 83 17.22 16.98 -0.27
CA ASP A 83 17.45 18.41 -0.15
C ASP A 83 16.39 19.05 0.75
N THR A 84 16.83 19.91 1.67
CA THR A 84 15.94 20.61 2.59
C THR A 84 16.32 22.09 2.67
N PHE A 85 15.33 22.94 2.61
CA PHE A 85 15.52 24.37 2.72
C PHE A 85 14.47 24.99 3.66
N THR A 86 14.90 25.93 4.49
CA THR A 86 13.98 26.73 5.32
C THR A 86 14.44 28.18 5.32
N ALA A 87 13.52 29.08 5.03
CA ALA A 87 13.71 30.52 5.17
C ALA A 87 12.65 31.10 6.12
N ARG A 88 13.05 32.10 6.90
CA ARG A 88 12.17 32.87 7.77
C ARG A 88 12.50 34.35 7.65
N ILE A 89 11.46 35.15 7.60
CA ILE A 89 11.52 36.61 7.62
C ILE A 89 10.63 37.09 8.75
N ASP A 90 11.18 37.95 9.61
CA ASP A 90 10.47 38.62 10.68
C ASP A 90 10.46 40.14 10.35
N LEU A 91 9.25 40.71 10.42
CA LEU A 91 9.02 42.12 10.14
C LEU A 91 8.36 42.80 11.36
N ASN A 92 9.05 43.71 11.99
CA ASN A 92 8.47 44.62 12.96
C ASN A 92 7.90 45.85 12.21
N GLU A 93 6.62 45.72 11.76
CA GLU A 93 5.93 46.80 11.04
C GLU A 93 5.80 48.04 11.92
N SER A 94 5.55 47.82 13.20
CA SER A 94 5.47 48.87 14.21
C SER A 94 5.70 48.30 15.64
N ALA A 95 5.76 49.14 16.64
CA ALA A 95 5.78 48.71 18.04
C ALA A 95 4.54 47.90 18.43
N LYS A 96 3.48 47.89 17.62
CA LYS A 96 2.19 47.22 17.84
C LYS A 96 1.87 46.12 16.84
N SER A 97 2.68 45.93 15.81
CA SER A 97 2.40 44.92 14.78
C SER A 97 3.68 44.23 14.36
N GLN A 98 3.67 42.92 14.51
CA GLN A 98 4.79 42.06 14.15
C GLN A 98 4.29 40.97 13.21
N TRP A 99 5.03 40.76 12.15
CA TRP A 99 4.78 39.72 11.15
C TRP A 99 5.92 38.74 11.14
N PHE A 100 5.64 37.47 10.90
CA PHE A 100 6.64 36.56 10.38
C PHE A 100 6.08 35.73 9.23
N GLY A 101 6.95 35.46 8.28
CA GLY A 101 6.74 34.49 7.22
C GLY A 101 7.78 33.39 7.30
N ARG A 102 7.39 32.15 7.13
CA ARG A 102 8.29 31.01 7.02
C ARG A 102 7.91 30.16 5.82
N TYR A 103 8.90 29.78 5.05
CA TYR A 103 8.81 28.76 4.02
C TYR A 103 9.76 27.62 4.32
N SER A 104 9.28 26.40 4.26
CA SER A 104 10.11 25.19 4.34
C SER A 104 9.81 24.30 3.14
N TRP A 105 10.85 23.71 2.60
CA TRP A 105 10.76 22.82 1.46
C TRP A 105 11.65 21.61 1.67
N ASN A 106 11.19 20.45 1.17
CA ASN A 106 11.91 19.19 1.16
C ASN A 106 11.68 18.50 -0.17
N ASP A 107 12.73 17.96 -0.74
CA ASP A 107 12.71 17.08 -1.91
C ASP A 107 13.54 15.86 -1.55
N GLU A 108 12.96 14.68 -1.69
CA GLU A 108 13.60 13.43 -1.30
C GLU A 108 13.30 12.34 -2.31
N SER A 109 14.35 11.69 -2.78
CA SER A 109 14.26 10.48 -3.60
C SER A 109 14.98 9.35 -2.90
N THR A 110 14.28 8.24 -2.71
CA THR A 110 14.81 7.04 -2.06
C THR A 110 14.55 5.84 -2.96
N PHE A 111 15.56 5.02 -3.17
CA PHE A 111 15.37 3.70 -3.75
C PHE A 111 15.28 2.68 -2.64
N ALA A 112 14.10 2.07 -2.46
CA ALA A 112 13.86 0.98 -1.53
C ALA A 112 14.00 -0.35 -2.30
N ALA A 113 15.17 -0.96 -2.22
CA ALA A 113 15.41 -2.26 -2.83
C ALA A 113 14.61 -3.35 -2.14
N ASN A 114 13.97 -4.22 -2.91
CA ASN A 114 13.42 -5.45 -2.39
C ASN A 114 14.54 -6.50 -2.26
N PRO A 115 14.75 -7.11 -1.09
CA PRO A 115 15.83 -8.06 -0.89
C PRO A 115 15.69 -9.35 -1.71
N THR A 116 14.56 -9.59 -2.35
CA THR A 116 14.31 -10.85 -3.08
C THR A 116 14.78 -10.83 -4.54
N MET A 117 14.83 -9.65 -5.18
CA MET A 117 15.18 -9.52 -6.61
C MET A 117 15.89 -8.20 -6.91
N ALA A 118 16.93 -7.98 -6.28
CA ALA A 118 17.63 -6.73 -6.06
C ALA A 118 17.85 -5.76 -7.22
N GLN A 119 17.93 -6.21 -8.45
CA GLN A 119 18.27 -5.32 -9.57
C GLN A 119 17.04 -4.75 -10.27
N VAL A 120 15.87 -5.36 -10.12
CA VAL A 120 14.65 -5.00 -10.84
C VAL A 120 13.39 -5.01 -9.98
N ASP A 121 13.54 -5.27 -8.69
CA ASP A 121 12.44 -5.42 -7.74
C ASP A 121 12.62 -4.46 -6.56
N GLY A 122 12.55 -3.19 -6.86
CA GLY A 122 12.57 -2.14 -5.85
C GLY A 122 11.51 -1.10 -6.14
N ASN A 123 11.22 -0.29 -5.14
CA ASN A 123 10.39 0.89 -5.29
C ASN A 123 11.24 2.15 -5.31
N VAL A 124 10.90 3.06 -6.20
CA VAL A 124 11.36 4.44 -6.15
C VAL A 124 10.32 5.23 -5.37
N LEU A 125 10.73 5.79 -4.24
CA LEU A 125 9.94 6.68 -3.42
C LEU A 125 10.38 8.11 -3.71
N TYR A 126 9.47 8.93 -4.16
CA TYR A 126 9.70 10.34 -4.36
C TYR A 126 8.77 11.14 -3.45
N THR A 127 9.34 11.99 -2.61
CA THR A 127 8.60 12.80 -1.65
C THR A 127 8.98 14.26 -1.82
N LYS A 128 8.00 15.10 -2.09
CA LYS A 128 8.16 16.55 -2.09
C LYS A 128 7.20 17.16 -1.08
N ALA A 129 7.73 17.97 -0.18
CA ALA A 129 6.93 18.67 0.81
C ALA A 129 7.21 20.16 0.79
N SER A 130 6.18 20.96 0.99
CA SER A 130 6.33 22.40 1.18
C SER A 130 5.39 22.88 2.28
N GLN A 131 5.86 23.83 3.06
CA GLN A 131 5.11 24.46 4.12
C GLN A 131 5.27 25.97 4.06
N TRP A 132 4.16 26.68 4.12
CA TRP A 132 4.09 28.12 4.27
C TRP A 132 3.39 28.47 5.57
N VAL A 133 3.94 29.43 6.28
CA VAL A 133 3.29 30.01 7.47
C VAL A 133 3.44 31.52 7.36
N LEU A 134 2.33 32.21 7.53
CA LEU A 134 2.30 33.67 7.71
C LEU A 134 1.57 33.96 9.03
N SER A 135 2.16 34.76 9.88
CA SER A 135 1.55 35.15 11.17
C SER A 135 1.70 36.62 11.41
N ASN A 136 0.65 37.21 11.96
CA ASN A 136 0.65 38.57 12.47
C ASN A 136 0.21 38.59 13.93
N VAL A 137 1.02 39.22 14.77
CA VAL A 137 0.66 39.55 16.15
C VAL A 137 0.45 41.03 16.21
N ARG A 138 -0.77 41.50 16.61
CA ARG A 138 -1.12 42.89 16.70
C ARG A 138 -1.61 43.28 18.10
N THR A 139 -0.90 44.20 18.69
CA THR A 139 -1.26 44.79 19.99
C THR A 139 -2.11 46.05 19.77
N PHE A 140 -3.40 45.97 19.95
CA PHE A 140 -4.31 47.12 19.84
C PHE A 140 -4.19 48.06 21.03
N SER A 141 -3.98 47.49 22.23
CA SER A 141 -3.78 48.24 23.49
C SER A 141 -3.01 47.35 24.48
N ALA A 142 -2.67 47.91 25.65
CA ALA A 142 -2.06 47.15 26.74
C ALA A 142 -2.93 45.95 27.22
N THR A 143 -4.20 45.91 26.83
CA THR A 143 -5.17 44.86 27.25
C THR A 143 -5.74 44.05 26.09
N LYS A 144 -5.36 44.34 24.83
CA LYS A 144 -5.93 43.70 23.67
C LYS A 144 -4.84 43.30 22.67
N VAL A 145 -4.74 42.01 22.42
CA VAL A 145 -3.79 41.44 21.45
C VAL A 145 -4.55 40.46 20.54
N ASN A 146 -4.24 40.52 19.25
CA ASN A 146 -4.70 39.54 18.26
C ASN A 146 -3.53 38.81 17.66
N GLU A 147 -3.68 37.52 17.39
CA GLU A 147 -2.78 36.73 16.57
C GLU A 147 -3.58 36.07 15.45
N ALA A 148 -3.30 36.49 14.23
CA ALA A 148 -3.81 35.84 13.03
C ALA A 148 -2.73 35.00 12.38
N ARG A 149 -3.06 33.79 11.95
CA ARG A 149 -2.12 32.87 11.32
C ARG A 149 -2.76 32.18 10.11
N PHE A 150 -1.99 32.12 9.03
CA PHE A 150 -2.28 31.31 7.86
C PHE A 150 -1.18 30.23 7.72
N GLY A 151 -1.58 28.99 7.52
CA GLY A 151 -0.73 27.86 7.22
C GLY A 151 -1.13 27.18 5.92
N TYR A 152 -0.17 26.77 5.14
CA TYR A 152 -0.34 25.90 3.99
C TYR A 152 0.70 24.79 4.07
N ASN A 153 0.28 23.53 3.94
CA ASN A 153 1.17 22.40 3.80
C ASN A 153 0.77 21.63 2.55
N ALA A 154 1.76 21.23 1.78
CA ALA A 154 1.60 20.32 0.66
C ALA A 154 2.57 19.16 0.81
N LEU A 155 2.09 17.96 0.58
CA LEU A 155 2.87 16.74 0.56
C LEU A 155 2.51 15.95 -0.71
N PHE A 156 3.46 15.85 -1.62
CA PHE A 156 3.42 14.93 -2.73
C PHE A 156 4.28 13.72 -2.39
N ASN A 157 3.70 12.54 -2.45
CA ASN A 157 4.44 11.28 -2.31
C ASN A 157 4.04 10.35 -3.45
N ASN A 158 5.04 9.80 -4.13
CA ASN A 158 4.86 8.88 -5.24
C ASN A 158 5.73 7.65 -5.03
N ILE A 159 5.11 6.50 -4.99
CA ILE A 159 5.76 5.20 -4.86
C ILE A 159 5.51 4.44 -6.15
N THR A 160 6.57 4.19 -6.90
CA THR A 160 6.51 3.41 -8.13
C THR A 160 7.53 2.28 -8.11
N GLN A 161 7.22 1.20 -8.79
CA GLN A 161 8.18 0.12 -9.00
C GLN A 161 9.20 0.52 -10.07
N GLN A 162 10.37 -0.11 -10.03
CA GLN A 162 11.51 0.25 -10.88
C GLN A 162 11.23 0.13 -12.38
N LEU A 163 10.35 -0.78 -12.79
CA LEU A 163 9.97 -0.98 -14.20
C LEU A 163 8.73 -0.18 -14.61
N ALA A 164 8.21 0.71 -13.75
CA ALA A 164 7.09 1.58 -14.10
C ALA A 164 7.42 2.42 -15.34
N GLY A 165 6.53 2.40 -16.33
CA GLY A 165 6.73 3.08 -17.59
C GLY A 165 7.80 2.48 -18.52
N VAL A 166 8.54 1.47 -18.07
CA VAL A 166 9.66 0.86 -18.80
C VAL A 166 9.25 -0.45 -19.43
N GLU A 167 8.67 -1.39 -18.67
CA GLU A 167 8.37 -2.73 -19.18
C GLU A 167 7.05 -3.26 -18.61
N ASP A 168 6.10 -3.57 -19.51
CA ASP A 168 4.89 -4.32 -19.20
C ASP A 168 5.17 -5.82 -19.16
N VAL A 169 5.69 -6.27 -18.04
CA VAL A 169 6.01 -7.70 -17.85
C VAL A 169 4.74 -8.55 -17.79
N SER A 170 3.68 -8.07 -17.11
CA SER A 170 2.42 -8.80 -17.00
C SER A 170 1.79 -9.05 -18.37
N GLY A 171 1.76 -8.05 -19.25
CA GLY A 171 1.31 -8.21 -20.62
C GLY A 171 2.17 -9.17 -21.43
N LYS A 172 3.51 -9.11 -21.27
CA LYS A 172 4.44 -10.01 -21.97
C LYS A 172 4.30 -11.47 -21.56
N VAL A 173 3.92 -11.76 -20.33
CA VAL A 173 3.69 -13.13 -19.87
C VAL A 173 2.25 -13.60 -20.06
N GLY A 174 1.40 -12.78 -20.71
CA GLY A 174 0.03 -13.15 -21.06
C GLY A 174 -0.97 -13.05 -19.90
N ILE A 175 -0.65 -12.34 -18.83
CA ILE A 175 -1.60 -12.10 -17.74
C ILE A 175 -2.66 -11.09 -18.21
N PRO A 176 -3.97 -11.39 -18.07
CA PRO A 176 -5.05 -10.55 -18.55
C PRO A 176 -5.32 -9.36 -17.60
N VAL A 177 -4.27 -8.56 -17.31
CA VAL A 177 -4.41 -7.38 -16.46
C VAL A 177 -5.37 -6.38 -17.08
N LYS A 178 -6.18 -5.72 -16.24
CA LYS A 178 -7.15 -4.69 -16.65
C LYS A 178 -6.62 -3.28 -16.45
N VAL A 179 -5.62 -3.11 -15.60
CA VAL A 179 -4.96 -1.84 -15.35
C VAL A 179 -3.91 -1.61 -16.43
N THR A 180 -4.18 -0.67 -17.35
CA THR A 180 -3.30 -0.38 -18.50
C THR A 180 -2.39 0.83 -18.30
N ASP A 181 -2.48 1.49 -17.17
CA ASP A 181 -1.62 2.63 -16.84
C ASP A 181 -0.14 2.20 -16.78
N LYS A 182 0.71 2.95 -17.49
CA LYS A 182 2.14 2.65 -17.58
C LYS A 182 2.85 2.70 -16.23
N ASN A 183 2.36 3.51 -15.29
CA ASN A 183 2.92 3.53 -13.92
C ASN A 183 2.67 2.22 -13.18
N SER A 184 1.72 1.41 -13.64
CA SER A 184 1.44 0.08 -13.11
C SER A 184 2.28 -1.03 -13.72
N TRP A 185 3.08 -0.75 -14.74
CA TRP A 185 3.93 -1.76 -15.37
C TRP A 185 5.00 -2.28 -14.41
N GLY A 186 5.42 -3.50 -14.61
CA GLY A 186 6.42 -4.17 -13.78
C GLY A 186 6.19 -5.67 -13.69
N ILE A 187 6.88 -6.30 -12.74
CA ILE A 187 6.86 -7.74 -12.54
C ILE A 187 5.63 -8.12 -11.68
N PRO A 188 4.79 -9.08 -12.11
CA PRO A 188 3.72 -9.61 -11.27
C PRO A 188 4.29 -10.20 -9.99
N ASN A 189 3.51 -10.15 -8.90
CA ASN A 189 3.94 -10.69 -7.63
C ASN A 189 3.71 -12.22 -7.60
N ILE A 190 4.79 -12.98 -7.44
CA ILE A 190 4.79 -14.45 -7.44
C ILE A 190 5.07 -14.93 -6.03
N ASN A 191 4.08 -15.55 -5.41
CA ASN A 191 4.16 -16.06 -4.05
C ASN A 191 4.35 -17.57 -4.04
N PHE A 192 5.43 -18.01 -3.43
CA PHE A 192 5.68 -19.39 -3.10
C PHE A 192 5.31 -19.63 -1.64
N THR A 193 4.27 -20.42 -1.40
CA THR A 193 3.72 -20.62 -0.05
C THR A 193 4.18 -21.90 0.62
N SER A 194 5.00 -22.69 -0.05
CA SER A 194 5.62 -23.88 0.53
C SER A 194 7.09 -24.03 0.13
N GLN A 195 7.78 -24.95 0.81
CA GLN A 195 9.17 -25.38 0.55
C GLN A 195 10.22 -24.24 0.60
N ASN A 196 9.92 -23.15 1.33
CA ASN A 196 10.84 -22.03 1.57
C ASN A 196 11.45 -21.41 0.31
N LEU A 197 10.75 -21.48 -0.82
CA LEU A 197 11.14 -20.71 -2.00
C LEU A 197 10.83 -19.24 -1.77
N THR A 198 11.72 -18.38 -2.25
CA THR A 198 11.59 -16.94 -2.08
C THR A 198 10.54 -16.37 -3.02
N THR A 199 9.52 -15.73 -2.46
CA THR A 199 8.55 -14.89 -3.20
C THR A 199 9.30 -13.81 -3.97
N PHE A 200 8.87 -13.48 -5.19
CA PHE A 200 9.47 -12.45 -6.00
C PHE A 200 8.43 -11.63 -6.77
N GLY A 201 8.88 -10.55 -7.38
CA GLY A 201 8.05 -9.61 -8.11
C GLY A 201 7.78 -8.33 -7.33
N ASN A 202 7.22 -7.33 -8.00
CA ASN A 202 7.00 -6.03 -7.40
C ASN A 202 5.94 -6.07 -6.30
N PRO A 203 6.02 -5.19 -5.30
CA PRO A 203 5.00 -5.05 -4.27
C PRO A 203 3.62 -4.80 -4.86
N THR A 204 2.61 -5.39 -4.25
CA THR A 204 1.23 -5.34 -4.76
C THR A 204 0.60 -3.95 -4.66
N SER A 205 1.07 -3.13 -3.72
CA SER A 205 0.52 -1.80 -3.41
C SER A 205 1.13 -0.64 -4.20
N SER A 206 1.94 -0.91 -5.22
CA SER A 206 2.47 0.11 -6.12
C SER A 206 1.85 -0.01 -7.52
N PRO A 207 1.67 1.10 -8.27
CA PRO A 207 1.96 2.47 -7.89
C PRO A 207 1.01 3.01 -6.82
N PHE A 208 1.51 3.94 -6.00
CA PHE A 208 0.70 4.67 -5.04
C PHE A 208 1.15 6.13 -5.00
N GLN A 209 0.22 7.05 -5.16
CA GLN A 209 0.49 8.49 -5.15
C GLN A 209 -0.52 9.20 -4.27
N ILE A 210 -0.03 10.16 -3.49
CA ILE A 210 -0.83 11.13 -2.76
C ILE A 210 -0.34 12.54 -3.10
N ASP A 211 -1.25 13.52 -3.10
CA ASP A 211 -0.97 14.95 -3.30
C ASP A 211 -1.76 15.75 -2.27
N ASP A 212 -1.38 15.60 -1.01
CA ASP A 212 -2.10 16.19 0.12
C ASP A 212 -1.87 17.69 0.21
N LYS A 213 -2.92 18.46 0.43
CA LYS A 213 -2.89 19.91 0.62
C LYS A 213 -3.76 20.31 1.79
N TYR A 214 -3.16 21.03 2.73
CA TYR A 214 -3.82 21.52 3.93
C TYR A 214 -3.75 23.03 3.98
N PHE A 215 -4.89 23.67 4.06
CA PHE A 215 -5.01 25.10 4.33
C PHE A 215 -5.56 25.29 5.74
N GLN A 216 -4.94 26.16 6.52
CA GLN A 216 -5.33 26.43 7.89
C GLN A 216 -5.35 27.93 8.15
N PHE A 217 -6.45 28.43 8.67
CA PHE A 217 -6.64 29.79 9.09
C PHE A 217 -6.96 29.79 10.57
N ILE A 218 -6.20 30.54 11.35
CA ILE A 218 -6.38 30.64 12.82
C ILE A 218 -6.41 32.10 13.17
N ASP A 219 -7.38 32.49 14.03
CA ASP A 219 -7.40 33.80 14.65
C ASP A 219 -7.65 33.66 16.13
N ASN A 220 -6.81 34.31 16.94
CA ASN A 220 -6.88 34.28 18.40
C ASN A 220 -6.86 35.70 18.95
N PHE A 221 -7.87 36.07 19.72
CA PHE A 221 -7.96 37.35 20.35
C PHE A 221 -7.88 37.21 21.87
N SER A 222 -7.01 37.99 22.48
CA SER A 222 -6.85 38.08 23.95
C SER A 222 -7.27 39.45 24.42
N TRP A 223 -8.12 39.51 25.47
CA TRP A 223 -8.65 40.73 26.03
C TRP A 223 -8.70 40.68 27.54
N ILE A 224 -7.98 41.61 28.20
CA ILE A 224 -8.05 41.79 29.65
C ILE A 224 -9.04 42.91 29.93
N ARG A 225 -10.07 42.61 30.70
CA ARG A 225 -11.10 43.56 31.14
C ARG A 225 -11.38 43.44 32.64
N GLY A 226 -10.82 44.36 33.41
CA GLY A 226 -10.96 44.35 34.87
C GLY A 226 -10.38 43.08 35.48
N LYS A 227 -11.21 42.23 36.04
CA LYS A 227 -10.84 40.95 36.67
C LYS A 227 -10.87 39.75 35.70
N HIS A 228 -11.23 39.97 34.46
CA HIS A 228 -11.39 38.94 33.44
C HIS A 228 -10.22 38.96 32.45
N SER A 229 -9.69 37.78 32.12
CA SER A 229 -8.76 37.56 31.03
C SER A 229 -9.42 36.62 30.03
N LEU A 230 -9.99 37.24 28.99
CA LEU A 230 -10.73 36.56 27.94
C LEU A 230 -9.80 36.17 26.83
N ARG A 231 -9.96 34.94 26.31
CA ARG A 231 -9.39 34.48 25.04
C ARG A 231 -10.51 33.88 24.19
N PHE A 232 -10.57 34.25 22.94
CA PHE A 232 -11.50 33.66 22.02
C PHE A 232 -10.89 33.61 20.64
N GLY A 233 -11.29 32.64 19.84
CA GLY A 233 -10.72 32.48 18.54
C GLY A 233 -11.46 31.43 17.71
N GLY A 234 -10.95 31.26 16.54
CA GLY A 234 -11.45 30.26 15.60
C GLY A 234 -10.36 29.69 14.73
N GLU A 235 -10.67 28.55 14.19
CA GLU A 235 -9.85 27.83 13.23
C GLU A 235 -10.73 27.34 12.09
N TYR A 236 -10.25 27.49 10.86
CA TYR A 236 -10.84 26.89 9.69
C TYR A 236 -9.77 26.12 8.93
N ARG A 237 -10.07 24.87 8.59
CA ARG A 237 -9.16 23.97 7.92
C ARG A 237 -9.81 23.37 6.69
N ILE A 238 -9.07 23.34 5.59
CA ILE A 238 -9.43 22.62 4.36
C ILE A 238 -8.39 21.53 4.17
N ASN A 239 -8.83 20.29 4.18
CA ASN A 239 -8.00 19.13 3.93
C ASN A 239 -8.37 18.56 2.56
N HIS A 240 -7.39 18.43 1.69
CA HIS A 240 -7.56 17.92 0.33
C HIS A 240 -6.56 16.80 0.11
N PHE A 241 -7.06 15.56 -0.18
CA PHE A 241 -6.30 14.32 -0.22
C PHE A 241 -6.55 13.57 -1.54
N PRO A 242 -6.04 14.03 -2.67
CA PRO A 242 -6.07 13.24 -3.89
C PRO A 242 -5.18 12.01 -3.73
N GLN A 243 -5.76 10.84 -4.03
CA GLN A 243 -5.06 9.56 -3.99
C GLN A 243 -5.22 8.83 -5.32
N TYR A 244 -4.18 8.12 -5.69
CA TYR A 244 -4.12 7.32 -6.89
C TYR A 244 -3.34 6.05 -6.60
N GLY A 245 -3.89 4.92 -7.00
CA GLY A 245 -3.27 3.61 -6.83
C GLY A 245 -4.14 2.64 -6.04
N ASN A 246 -3.94 1.37 -6.32
CA ASN A 246 -4.58 0.28 -5.60
C ASN A 246 -3.67 -0.93 -5.53
N GLU A 247 -4.11 -1.96 -4.82
CA GLU A 247 -3.39 -3.22 -4.77
C GLU A 247 -3.63 -4.08 -6.03
N PHE A 248 -2.67 -4.93 -6.32
CA PHE A 248 -2.69 -5.97 -7.38
C PHE A 248 -2.83 -5.48 -8.83
N PRO A 249 -2.30 -4.32 -9.23
CA PRO A 249 -2.47 -3.84 -10.61
C PRO A 249 -1.78 -4.73 -11.65
N ARG A 250 -0.73 -5.46 -11.27
CA ARG A 250 0.04 -6.41 -12.11
C ARG A 250 -0.36 -7.86 -11.90
N GLY A 251 -1.24 -8.12 -10.94
CA GLY A 251 -1.58 -9.44 -10.45
C GLY A 251 -0.64 -9.98 -9.39
N GLN A 252 -1.20 -10.81 -8.52
CA GLN A 252 -0.50 -11.62 -7.54
C GLN A 252 -0.91 -13.07 -7.71
N PHE A 253 0.06 -13.97 -7.78
CA PHE A 253 -0.14 -15.38 -8.07
C PHE A 253 0.49 -16.24 -6.99
N TYR A 254 -0.23 -17.26 -6.56
CA TYR A 254 0.19 -18.12 -5.47
C TYR A 254 0.43 -19.53 -5.98
N PHE A 255 1.59 -20.06 -5.64
CA PHE A 255 2.02 -21.40 -5.96
C PHE A 255 2.37 -22.15 -4.67
N ASP A 256 1.94 -23.39 -4.60
CA ASP A 256 2.41 -24.37 -3.64
C ASP A 256 2.71 -25.67 -4.39
N ASN A 257 2.81 -26.77 -3.74
CA ASN A 257 3.13 -28.03 -4.42
C ASN A 257 1.89 -28.88 -4.78
N ARG A 258 0.67 -28.35 -4.67
CA ARG A 258 -0.57 -29.15 -4.75
C ARG A 258 -0.85 -29.77 -6.11
N PHE A 259 -0.42 -29.13 -7.19
CA PHE A 259 -0.68 -29.63 -8.53
C PHE A 259 0.27 -30.78 -8.90
N THR A 260 1.48 -30.77 -8.41
CA THR A 260 2.46 -31.84 -8.64
C THR A 260 2.55 -32.86 -7.47
N GLN A 261 1.68 -32.76 -6.46
CA GLN A 261 1.59 -33.74 -5.38
C GLN A 261 1.14 -35.11 -5.86
N VAL A 262 1.68 -36.14 -5.20
CA VAL A 262 1.28 -37.55 -5.37
C VAL A 262 0.23 -37.90 -4.34
N TYR A 263 -0.89 -38.44 -4.76
CA TYR A 263 -1.96 -38.91 -3.89
C TYR A 263 -1.94 -40.42 -3.79
N THR A 264 -1.87 -40.96 -2.57
CA THR A 264 -1.91 -42.39 -2.27
C THR A 264 -3.12 -42.69 -1.42
N PRO A 265 -4.10 -43.49 -1.86
CA PRO A 265 -5.21 -43.89 -1.02
C PRO A 265 -4.72 -44.59 0.26
N THR A 266 -5.27 -44.18 1.40
CA THR A 266 -4.94 -44.74 2.72
C THR A 266 -6.15 -45.36 3.38
N GLY A 267 -7.33 -45.25 2.77
CA GLY A 267 -8.61 -45.82 3.23
C GLY A 267 -9.72 -45.58 2.23
N ALA A 268 -10.91 -46.02 2.55
CA ALA A 268 -12.07 -45.87 1.67
C ALA A 268 -12.49 -44.42 1.39
N THR A 269 -12.13 -43.50 2.31
CA THR A 269 -12.48 -42.07 2.25
C THR A 269 -11.28 -41.14 2.41
N THR A 270 -10.05 -41.68 2.45
CA THR A 270 -8.85 -40.93 2.74
C THR A 270 -7.73 -41.22 1.75
N ALA A 271 -6.96 -40.19 1.37
CA ALA A 271 -5.70 -40.30 0.63
C ALA A 271 -4.66 -39.41 1.29
N GLN A 272 -3.41 -39.86 1.27
CA GLN A 272 -2.25 -39.07 1.69
C GLN A 272 -1.66 -38.33 0.48
N ALA A 273 -1.47 -37.05 0.61
CA ALA A 273 -0.70 -36.26 -0.34
C ALA A 273 0.78 -36.22 0.08
N SER A 274 1.69 -36.41 -0.85
CA SER A 274 3.13 -36.38 -0.62
C SER A 274 3.85 -35.84 -1.86
N GLY A 275 5.14 -35.55 -1.73
CA GLY A 275 5.93 -35.05 -2.87
C GLY A 275 5.42 -33.68 -3.38
N GLY A 276 5.49 -33.50 -4.68
CA GLY A 276 5.19 -32.23 -5.33
C GLY A 276 6.24 -31.15 -5.01
N TYR A 277 6.38 -30.17 -5.88
CA TYR A 277 7.34 -29.09 -5.67
C TYR A 277 6.82 -27.76 -6.21
N THR A 278 6.82 -26.73 -5.37
CA THR A 278 6.27 -25.40 -5.69
C THR A 278 6.90 -24.81 -6.96
N GLY A 279 8.21 -24.99 -7.16
CA GLY A 279 8.89 -24.55 -8.37
C GLY A 279 8.45 -25.31 -9.62
N ALA A 280 7.97 -26.55 -9.48
CA ALA A 280 7.40 -27.34 -10.59
C ALA A 280 6.02 -26.79 -10.95
N ASP A 281 5.14 -26.56 -9.96
CA ASP A 281 3.82 -25.93 -10.18
C ASP A 281 3.98 -24.55 -10.84
N PHE A 282 4.95 -23.74 -10.41
CA PHE A 282 5.26 -22.46 -11.05
C PHE A 282 5.71 -22.63 -12.52
N LEU A 283 6.59 -23.57 -12.81
CA LEU A 283 7.05 -23.81 -14.19
C LEU A 283 5.96 -24.34 -15.10
N LEU A 284 5.01 -25.11 -14.57
CA LEU A 284 3.81 -25.54 -15.30
C LEU A 284 2.82 -24.37 -15.51
N GLY A 285 2.88 -23.34 -14.66
CA GLY A 285 1.94 -22.21 -14.68
C GLY A 285 0.68 -22.48 -13.85
N ASP A 286 0.69 -23.53 -13.04
CA ASP A 286 -0.45 -23.98 -12.24
C ASP A 286 -0.55 -23.21 -10.93
N THR A 287 -1.18 -22.04 -10.97
CA THR A 287 -1.45 -21.21 -9.79
C THR A 287 -2.72 -21.68 -9.09
N TYR A 288 -2.67 -21.80 -7.77
CA TYR A 288 -3.86 -22.17 -7.01
C TYR A 288 -4.74 -20.99 -6.58
N ASN A 289 -4.18 -19.79 -6.62
CA ASN A 289 -4.91 -18.56 -6.35
C ASN A 289 -4.28 -17.41 -7.15
N ALA A 290 -5.12 -16.53 -7.66
CA ALA A 290 -4.70 -15.32 -8.36
C ALA A 290 -5.59 -14.14 -7.95
N ILE A 291 -4.97 -13.00 -7.72
CA ILE A 291 -5.65 -11.75 -7.39
C ILE A 291 -5.19 -10.70 -8.41
N ILE A 292 -6.14 -10.09 -9.09
CA ILE A 292 -5.86 -9.07 -10.13
C ILE A 292 -6.81 -7.90 -9.94
N ALA A 293 -6.30 -6.67 -9.95
CA ALA A 293 -7.11 -5.48 -9.94
C ALA A 293 -7.91 -5.33 -11.25
N VAL A 294 -9.16 -4.98 -11.14
CA VAL A 294 -10.05 -4.74 -12.31
C VAL A 294 -9.99 -3.30 -12.80
N ALA A 295 -9.59 -2.36 -11.95
CA ALA A 295 -9.43 -0.95 -12.24
C ALA A 295 -8.37 -0.35 -11.33
N LEU A 296 -7.79 0.77 -11.75
CA LEU A 296 -6.92 1.56 -10.89
C LEU A 296 -7.78 2.52 -10.10
N ALA A 297 -7.70 2.43 -8.77
CA ALA A 297 -8.46 3.29 -7.89
C ALA A 297 -7.86 4.69 -7.83
N SER A 298 -8.72 5.70 -7.93
CA SER A 298 -8.38 7.09 -7.68
C SER A 298 -9.51 7.75 -6.91
N GLY A 299 -9.17 8.64 -6.01
CA GLY A 299 -10.12 9.46 -5.27
C GLY A 299 -9.59 10.87 -5.09
N ASP A 300 -10.48 11.84 -5.11
CA ASP A 300 -10.18 13.25 -4.83
C ASP A 300 -10.96 13.70 -3.59
N PHE A 301 -10.40 13.38 -2.43
CA PHE A 301 -11.08 13.57 -1.17
C PHE A 301 -10.87 14.96 -0.61
N VAL A 302 -11.95 15.53 -0.07
CA VAL A 302 -11.93 16.83 0.60
C VAL A 302 -12.79 16.78 1.85
N ASN A 303 -12.35 17.45 2.91
CA ASN A 303 -13.19 17.81 4.03
C ASN A 303 -12.87 19.20 4.56
N HIS A 304 -13.82 19.79 5.27
CA HIS A 304 -13.70 21.09 5.92
C HIS A 304 -13.93 20.91 7.42
N GLU A 305 -13.14 21.63 8.19
CA GLU A 305 -13.22 21.61 9.65
C GLU A 305 -13.28 23.02 10.19
N TRP A 306 -14.12 23.22 11.18
CA TRP A 306 -14.25 24.51 11.91
C TRP A 306 -14.14 24.27 13.39
N ALA A 307 -13.47 25.17 14.06
CA ALA A 307 -13.44 25.21 15.49
C ALA A 307 -13.57 26.65 15.98
N THR A 308 -14.30 26.86 17.06
CA THR A 308 -14.35 28.15 17.76
C THR A 308 -14.23 27.88 19.26
N TYR A 309 -13.66 28.83 19.97
CA TYR A 309 -13.53 28.71 21.43
C TYR A 309 -13.62 30.05 22.10
N ILE A 310 -13.99 30.03 23.38
CA ILE A 310 -13.91 31.14 24.29
C ILE A 310 -13.48 30.63 25.68
N ASP A 311 -12.48 31.27 26.25
CA ASP A 311 -11.99 31.01 27.60
C ASP A 311 -11.98 32.30 28.39
N ASP A 312 -12.39 32.25 29.68
CA ASP A 312 -12.28 33.33 30.62
C ASP A 312 -11.57 32.87 31.89
N THR A 313 -10.53 33.59 32.28
CA THR A 313 -9.88 33.46 33.58
C THR A 313 -10.33 34.64 34.45
N TRP A 314 -11.30 34.39 35.31
CA TRP A 314 -11.90 35.39 36.18
C TRP A 314 -11.29 35.38 37.59
N ARG A 315 -10.58 36.45 37.92
CA ARG A 315 -10.07 36.67 39.28
C ARG A 315 -11.17 37.26 40.17
N VAL A 316 -11.95 36.37 40.80
CA VAL A 316 -13.08 36.77 41.67
C VAL A 316 -12.61 37.67 42.82
N ASN A 317 -11.55 37.24 43.51
CA ASN A 317 -10.89 37.99 44.58
C ASN A 317 -9.40 37.61 44.67
N ARG A 318 -8.70 38.04 45.73
CA ARG A 318 -7.26 37.78 45.92
C ARG A 318 -6.93 36.30 46.13
N LYS A 319 -7.91 35.47 46.53
CA LYS A 319 -7.69 34.05 46.88
C LYS A 319 -8.35 33.10 45.89
N VAL A 320 -9.28 33.56 45.06
CA VAL A 320 -10.09 32.72 44.17
C VAL A 320 -9.97 33.24 42.74
N THR A 321 -9.56 32.34 41.87
CA THR A 321 -9.60 32.52 40.43
C THR A 321 -10.40 31.36 39.81
N VAL A 322 -11.32 31.65 38.94
CA VAL A 322 -12.16 30.69 38.21
C VAL A 322 -11.79 30.73 36.74
N SER A 323 -11.56 29.57 36.13
CA SER A 323 -11.35 29.45 34.69
C SER A 323 -12.50 28.67 34.06
N LEU A 324 -13.12 29.27 33.04
CA LEU A 324 -14.25 28.74 32.30
C LEU A 324 -13.88 28.75 30.82
N GLY A 325 -14.12 27.65 30.14
CA GLY A 325 -13.85 27.53 28.70
C GLY A 325 -14.95 26.76 27.99
N PHE A 326 -15.17 27.13 26.74
CA PHE A 326 -16.05 26.43 25.84
C PHE A 326 -15.37 26.33 24.46
N ARG A 327 -15.41 25.16 23.88
CA ARG A 327 -14.94 24.92 22.51
C ARG A 327 -15.99 24.14 21.74
N TRP A 328 -16.24 24.56 20.49
CA TRP A 328 -17.10 23.89 19.58
C TRP A 328 -16.34 23.58 18.30
N GLU A 329 -16.46 22.34 17.84
CA GLU A 329 -15.76 21.84 16.67
C GLU A 329 -16.72 21.09 15.77
N VAL A 330 -16.54 21.24 14.47
CA VAL A 330 -17.26 20.49 13.43
C VAL A 330 -16.25 20.04 12.39
N ALA A 331 -16.21 18.73 12.12
CA ALA A 331 -15.54 18.16 10.98
C ALA A 331 -16.60 17.63 10.00
N GLN A 332 -16.57 18.08 8.77
CA GLN A 332 -17.40 17.49 7.73
C GLN A 332 -16.93 16.08 7.42
N PRO A 333 -17.83 15.18 7.00
CA PRO A 333 -17.43 13.91 6.41
C PRO A 333 -16.49 14.12 5.22
N LEU A 334 -15.61 13.16 5.02
CA LEU A 334 -14.75 13.12 3.84
C LEU A 334 -15.61 12.89 2.59
N LEU A 335 -15.49 13.77 1.61
CA LEU A 335 -16.21 13.70 0.34
C LEU A 335 -15.24 13.42 -0.80
N ASP A 336 -15.54 12.44 -1.64
CA ASP A 336 -14.84 12.24 -2.90
C ASP A 336 -15.46 13.12 -3.99
N LYS A 337 -14.72 14.14 -4.46
CA LYS A 337 -15.14 15.02 -5.55
C LYS A 337 -15.36 14.27 -6.87
N SER A 338 -14.72 13.13 -7.05
CA SER A 338 -14.88 12.29 -8.23
C SER A 338 -16.22 11.54 -8.24
N GLY A 339 -16.96 11.55 -7.11
CA GLY A 339 -18.26 10.88 -6.96
C GLY A 339 -18.16 9.35 -7.01
N ASN A 340 -16.98 8.78 -6.72
CA ASN A 340 -16.77 7.34 -6.72
C ASN A 340 -16.97 6.71 -5.33
N GLN A 341 -17.25 7.52 -4.33
CA GLN A 341 -17.49 7.05 -2.98
C GLN A 341 -18.78 6.22 -2.92
N VAL A 342 -18.65 5.02 -2.39
CA VAL A 342 -19.79 4.11 -2.19
C VAL A 342 -19.80 3.64 -0.74
N ASN A 343 -20.98 3.32 -0.25
CA ASN A 343 -21.16 2.73 1.07
C ASN A 343 -21.94 1.43 0.93
N VAL A 344 -21.82 0.56 1.92
CA VAL A 344 -22.64 -0.66 2.01
C VAL A 344 -23.86 -0.33 2.84
N GLN A 345 -25.02 -0.35 2.22
CA GLN A 345 -26.27 -0.25 2.96
C GLN A 345 -26.55 -1.61 3.62
N ILE A 346 -26.31 -1.65 4.92
CA ILE A 346 -26.60 -2.81 5.76
C ILE A 346 -28.10 -2.76 6.09
N ASN A 347 -28.86 -3.57 5.40
CA ASN A 347 -30.29 -3.76 5.69
C ASN A 347 -30.50 -5.07 6.47
N GLN A 348 -31.76 -5.50 6.62
CA GLN A 348 -32.13 -6.72 7.33
C GLN A 348 -31.63 -8.02 6.66
N ALA A 349 -31.00 -7.95 5.49
CA ALA A 349 -30.53 -9.10 4.73
C ALA A 349 -29.21 -9.71 5.25
N LEU A 350 -28.44 -9.00 6.04
CA LEU A 350 -27.14 -9.49 6.54
C LEU A 350 -27.15 -10.89 7.17
N PRO A 351 -28.14 -11.25 8.01
CA PRO A 351 -28.18 -12.58 8.63
C PRO A 351 -28.32 -13.73 7.62
N TYR A 352 -28.73 -13.43 6.40
CA TYR A 352 -29.04 -14.43 5.38
C TYR A 352 -27.94 -14.60 4.33
N LEU A 353 -26.87 -13.80 4.37
CA LEU A 353 -25.82 -13.81 3.35
C LEU A 353 -25.17 -15.18 3.12
N ALA A 354 -25.06 -16.00 4.14
CA ALA A 354 -24.42 -17.31 4.05
C ALA A 354 -25.27 -18.39 3.36
N SER A 355 -26.61 -18.24 3.35
CA SER A 355 -27.54 -19.25 2.86
C SER A 355 -28.56 -18.73 1.83
N GLU A 356 -28.61 -17.43 1.60
CA GLU A 356 -29.61 -16.78 0.76
C GLU A 356 -29.18 -16.74 -0.71
N GLN A 357 -29.99 -17.31 -1.57
CA GLN A 357 -29.80 -17.28 -3.02
C GLN A 357 -30.55 -16.12 -3.69
N ASP A 358 -31.44 -15.45 -2.97
CA ASP A 358 -32.16 -14.30 -3.47
C ASP A 358 -31.28 -13.04 -3.40
N MET A 359 -30.79 -12.64 -4.56
CA MET A 359 -29.89 -11.48 -4.70
C MET A 359 -30.53 -10.16 -4.23
N SER A 360 -31.87 -10.06 -4.16
CA SER A 360 -32.56 -8.86 -3.66
C SER A 360 -32.35 -8.64 -2.16
N LYS A 361 -31.92 -9.66 -1.44
CA LYS A 361 -31.65 -9.63 0.00
C LYS A 361 -30.18 -9.39 0.34
N HIS A 362 -29.31 -9.33 -0.66
CA HIS A 362 -27.89 -9.02 -0.46
C HIS A 362 -27.66 -7.52 -0.20
N PRO A 363 -26.62 -7.15 0.53
CA PRO A 363 -26.23 -5.75 0.69
C PRO A 363 -26.01 -5.07 -0.64
N VAL A 364 -26.45 -3.86 -0.76
CA VAL A 364 -26.29 -3.06 -1.97
C VAL A 364 -25.27 -1.96 -1.72
N TYR A 365 -24.35 -1.79 -2.66
CA TYR A 365 -23.45 -0.62 -2.66
C TYR A 365 -24.25 0.59 -3.15
N VAL A 366 -24.28 1.64 -2.36
CA VAL A 366 -24.94 2.90 -2.71
C VAL A 366 -23.90 4.01 -2.78
N ARG A 367 -24.03 4.90 -3.77
CA ARG A 367 -23.27 6.14 -3.80
C ARG A 367 -23.75 7.05 -2.66
N THR A 368 -22.80 7.62 -1.93
CA THR A 368 -23.05 8.58 -0.84
C THR A 368 -23.02 10.03 -1.35
#